data_fa4941e06c5e1dc00271831b1ade246e
#
_entry.id   fa4941e06c5e1dc00271831b1ade246e
#
_cell.length_a   1.000
_cell.length_b   1.000
_cell.length_c   1.000
_cell.angle_alpha   90.00
_cell.angle_beta   90.00
_cell.angle_gamma   90.00
#
_symmetry.space_group_name_H-M   'P 1'
#
loop_
_entity.id
_entity.type
_entity.pdbx_description
1 polymer ?
#
loop_
_entity_poly.entity_id
_entity_poly.type
_entity_poly.pdbx_seq_one_letter_code
_entity_poly.pdbx_strand_id
1 'polypeptide(L)'
;IKKVGIRETYDISCQSPYNNYIANKIVTHNSGKSLIALRTIAQAQKLGKKCVYLDAENAFDSKFAEKLGVDIDKLVVSQISSGEKVFDIIDILLESDVSIIVVDSVASLVPKYEIEESIEKQTMALQARLMSKALRKLTGKAAKNKTLIFFVNQIREKIGSYGNPEITSGGRALGFYASLRVEVRRGEFLTKSKKKIGQQVKFKVTKSKVCQPYRDGYFLFYYPNAQNPDLGLFDTADELVSMLLIQGKIKRRGSYYDILGKSFRGREELEQEIRTNPKFETKLTKL
;
A
#
# COMPACT_ATOMS: atom_id res chain seq x y z
N ILE A 1 -30.69 -15.77 -8.55
CA ILE A 1 -29.23 -16.01 -8.54
C ILE A 1 -29.04 -17.51 -8.81
N LYS A 2 -28.63 -17.85 -10.04
CA LYS A 2 -28.27 -19.24 -10.38
C LYS A 2 -26.84 -19.47 -9.82
N LYS A 3 -26.66 -20.52 -9.01
CA LYS A 3 -25.35 -21.05 -8.66
C LYS A 3 -24.62 -21.42 -9.94
N VAL A 4 -23.60 -20.66 -10.31
CA VAL A 4 -22.69 -21.00 -11.39
C VAL A 4 -21.56 -21.83 -10.76
N GLY A 5 -21.42 -23.09 -11.20
CA GLY A 5 -20.35 -23.98 -10.75
C GLY A 5 -18.97 -23.40 -10.99
N ILE A 6 -17.95 -24.05 -10.42
CA ILE A 6 -16.52 -23.69 -10.54
C ILE A 6 -16.18 -23.56 -12.04
N ARG A 7 -15.94 -22.34 -12.50
CA ARG A 7 -15.42 -22.06 -13.83
C ARG A 7 -13.95 -21.71 -13.71
N GLU A 8 -13.16 -22.15 -14.67
CA GLU A 8 -11.77 -21.69 -14.83
C GLU A 8 -11.77 -20.17 -14.91
N THR A 9 -10.99 -19.54 -14.02
CA THR A 9 -10.79 -18.10 -14.03
C THR A 9 -9.65 -17.78 -14.97
N TYR A 10 -9.95 -17.07 -16.05
CA TYR A 10 -8.91 -16.52 -16.92
C TYR A 10 -8.33 -15.26 -16.27
N ASP A 11 -7.02 -15.19 -16.17
CA ASP A 11 -6.32 -13.97 -15.75
C ASP A 11 -6.37 -12.96 -16.89
N ILE A 12 -7.13 -11.88 -16.70
CA ILE A 12 -7.16 -10.78 -17.67
C ILE A 12 -5.94 -9.91 -17.39
N SER A 13 -4.89 -10.05 -18.19
CA SER A 13 -3.77 -9.11 -18.16
C SER A 13 -4.15 -7.84 -18.91
N CYS A 14 -4.37 -6.76 -18.20
CA CYS A 14 -4.47 -5.44 -18.80
C CYS A 14 -3.07 -4.95 -19.15
N GLN A 15 -2.82 -4.63 -20.43
CA GLN A 15 -1.58 -3.95 -20.84
C GLN A 15 -1.56 -2.53 -20.25
N SER A 16 -0.37 -2.06 -19.86
CA SER A 16 -0.14 -0.66 -19.49
C SER A 16 -0.86 0.29 -20.47
N PRO A 17 -1.56 1.36 -19.99
CA PRO A 17 -1.40 1.99 -18.67
C PRO A 17 -2.42 1.55 -17.61
N TYR A 18 -3.34 0.64 -17.91
CA TYR A 18 -4.43 0.26 -17.03
C TYR A 18 -4.17 -1.09 -16.37
N ASN A 19 -3.49 -1.08 -15.21
CA ASN A 19 -3.25 -2.29 -14.43
C ASN A 19 -4.43 -2.67 -13.50
N ASN A 20 -5.63 -2.15 -13.78
CA ASN A 20 -6.84 -2.42 -13.03
C ASN A 20 -7.89 -3.05 -13.96
N TYR A 21 -8.58 -4.06 -13.48
CA TYR A 21 -9.75 -4.62 -14.15
C TYR A 21 -10.85 -4.91 -13.13
N ILE A 22 -12.09 -4.89 -13.60
CA ILE A 22 -13.24 -5.25 -12.79
C ILE A 22 -13.63 -6.69 -13.16
N ALA A 23 -13.50 -7.61 -12.21
CA ALA A 23 -13.98 -8.98 -12.35
C ALA A 23 -15.02 -9.24 -11.26
N ASN A 24 -16.27 -9.51 -11.63
CA ASN A 24 -17.40 -9.79 -10.71
C ASN A 24 -17.56 -8.72 -9.59
N LYS A 25 -17.43 -7.43 -9.93
CA LYS A 25 -17.44 -6.28 -9.00
C LYS A 25 -16.24 -6.18 -8.05
N ILE A 26 -15.17 -6.93 -8.28
CA ILE A 26 -13.93 -6.81 -7.54
C ILE A 26 -12.95 -6.00 -8.39
N VAL A 27 -12.54 -4.84 -7.88
CA VAL A 27 -11.43 -4.06 -8.47
C VAL A 27 -10.14 -4.64 -7.93
N THR A 28 -9.31 -5.22 -8.80
CA THR A 28 -8.03 -5.78 -8.38
C THR A 28 -6.91 -4.79 -8.66
N HIS A 29 -6.23 -4.36 -7.61
CA HIS A 29 -5.06 -3.49 -7.68
C HIS A 29 -3.78 -4.34 -7.73
N ASN A 30 -3.13 -4.39 -8.87
CA ASN A 30 -2.02 -5.31 -9.11
C ASN A 30 -0.68 -4.89 -8.48
N SER A 31 -0.50 -3.62 -8.10
CA SER A 31 0.80 -3.10 -7.63
C SER A 31 1.05 -3.23 -6.12
N GLY A 32 0.01 -3.44 -5.30
CA GLY A 32 0.13 -3.57 -3.84
C GLY A 32 0.05 -2.25 -3.05
N LYS A 33 -0.39 -1.13 -3.64
CA LYS A 33 -0.53 0.16 -2.94
C LYS A 33 -1.52 0.11 -1.78
N SER A 34 -2.77 -0.27 -2.06
CA SER A 34 -3.84 -0.43 -1.04
C SER A 34 -3.48 -1.50 -0.01
N LEU A 35 -2.76 -2.55 -0.42
CA LEU A 35 -2.21 -3.57 0.46
C LEU A 35 -1.29 -2.97 1.53
N ILE A 36 -0.36 -2.09 1.13
CA ILE A 36 0.54 -1.39 2.08
C ILE A 36 -0.27 -0.47 3.00
N ALA A 37 -1.26 0.25 2.47
CA ALA A 37 -2.11 1.12 3.27
C ALA A 37 -2.89 0.35 4.34
N LEU A 38 -3.54 -0.76 3.97
CA LEU A 38 -4.28 -1.62 4.90
C LEU A 38 -3.36 -2.28 5.92
N ARG A 39 -2.17 -2.75 5.50
CA ARG A 39 -1.18 -3.30 6.43
C ARG A 39 -0.69 -2.25 7.43
N THR A 40 -0.52 -1.00 6.98
CA THR A 40 -0.16 0.12 7.87
C THR A 40 -1.25 0.37 8.91
N ILE A 41 -2.52 0.36 8.50
CA ILE A 41 -3.66 0.46 9.41
C ILE A 41 -3.65 -0.68 10.43
N ALA A 42 -3.50 -1.93 9.97
CA ALA A 42 -3.49 -3.10 10.86
C ALA A 42 -2.40 -2.99 11.94
N GLN A 43 -1.19 -2.55 11.58
CA GLN A 43 -0.12 -2.34 12.54
C GLN A 43 -0.39 -1.17 13.49
N ALA A 44 -0.98 -0.09 13.00
CA ALA A 44 -1.36 1.05 13.84
C ALA A 44 -2.44 0.70 14.85
N GLN A 45 -3.44 -0.07 14.44
CA GLN A 45 -4.50 -0.54 15.33
C GLN A 45 -3.96 -1.45 16.45
N LYS A 46 -2.95 -2.29 16.18
CA LYS A 46 -2.24 -3.07 17.23
C LYS A 46 -1.57 -2.17 18.28
N LEU A 47 -1.19 -0.96 17.90
CA LEU A 47 -0.64 0.07 18.80
C LEU A 47 -1.73 0.96 19.44
N GLY A 48 -3.00 0.58 19.33
CA GLY A 48 -4.14 1.33 19.86
C GLY A 48 -4.44 2.63 19.12
N LYS A 49 -3.94 2.80 17.88
CA LYS A 49 -4.12 4.02 17.09
C LYS A 49 -5.45 4.01 16.35
N LYS A 50 -6.13 5.16 16.32
CA LYS A 50 -7.36 5.36 15.54
C LYS A 50 -7.04 5.63 14.09
N CYS A 51 -7.71 4.92 13.19
CA CYS A 51 -7.47 4.97 11.76
C CYS A 51 -8.77 5.24 11.00
N VAL A 52 -8.66 5.98 9.90
CA VAL A 52 -9.76 6.28 8.97
C VAL A 52 -9.33 5.92 7.55
N TYR A 53 -10.23 5.32 6.78
CA TYR A 53 -10.03 4.98 5.38
C TYR A 53 -11.07 5.70 4.52
N LEU A 54 -10.61 6.63 3.70
CA LEU A 54 -11.44 7.37 2.74
C LEU A 54 -11.30 6.69 1.38
N ASP A 55 -12.33 5.91 1.03
CA ASP A 55 -12.40 5.11 -0.19
C ASP A 55 -13.02 5.95 -1.32
N ALA A 56 -12.18 6.59 -2.12
CA ALA A 56 -12.61 7.37 -3.28
C ALA A 56 -12.82 6.51 -4.54
N GLU A 57 -12.37 5.26 -4.54
CA GLU A 57 -12.55 4.32 -5.65
C GLU A 57 -13.80 3.45 -5.51
N ASN A 58 -14.45 3.46 -4.33
CA ASN A 58 -15.55 2.56 -3.97
C ASN A 58 -15.16 1.07 -4.11
N ALA A 59 -13.94 0.73 -3.73
CA ALA A 59 -13.31 -0.57 -3.93
C ALA A 59 -12.88 -1.26 -2.63
N PHE A 60 -13.24 -0.70 -1.47
CA PHE A 60 -12.88 -1.27 -0.17
C PHE A 60 -13.55 -2.63 0.04
N ASP A 61 -12.74 -3.65 0.29
CA ASP A 61 -13.17 -5.00 0.64
C ASP A 61 -12.86 -5.28 2.10
N SER A 62 -13.90 -5.30 2.95
CA SER A 62 -13.76 -5.53 4.39
C SER A 62 -13.18 -6.92 4.69
N LYS A 63 -13.59 -7.96 3.96
CA LYS A 63 -13.10 -9.34 4.16
C LYS A 63 -11.63 -9.47 3.81
N PHE A 64 -11.19 -8.74 2.80
CA PHE A 64 -9.77 -8.69 2.46
C PHE A 64 -8.97 -7.92 3.52
N ALA A 65 -9.50 -6.79 3.99
CA ALA A 65 -8.87 -6.00 5.05
C ALA A 65 -8.73 -6.80 6.37
N GLU A 66 -9.77 -7.55 6.76
CA GLU A 66 -9.71 -8.47 7.90
C GLU A 66 -8.61 -9.52 7.77
N LYS A 67 -8.46 -10.13 6.59
CA LYS A 67 -7.38 -11.09 6.31
C LYS A 67 -5.99 -10.46 6.43
N LEU A 68 -5.86 -9.17 6.19
CA LEU A 68 -4.62 -8.40 6.39
C LEU A 68 -4.38 -8.01 7.85
N GLY A 69 -5.30 -8.36 8.75
CA GLY A 69 -5.24 -8.09 10.19
C GLY A 69 -5.84 -6.75 10.60
N VAL A 70 -6.63 -6.12 9.73
CA VAL A 70 -7.38 -4.90 10.08
C VAL A 70 -8.58 -5.27 10.95
N ASP A 71 -8.71 -4.60 12.08
CA ASP A 71 -9.90 -4.64 12.92
C ASP A 71 -10.95 -3.71 12.31
N ILE A 72 -11.95 -4.32 11.63
CA ILE A 72 -12.97 -3.57 10.88
C ILE A 72 -13.90 -2.81 11.82
N ASP A 73 -14.18 -3.34 13.03
CA ASP A 73 -15.05 -2.70 14.01
C ASP A 73 -14.44 -1.38 14.54
N LYS A 74 -13.12 -1.24 14.42
CA LYS A 74 -12.35 -0.04 14.83
C LYS A 74 -11.89 0.82 13.67
N LEU A 75 -12.28 0.48 12.44
CA LEU A 75 -11.93 1.25 11.25
C LEU A 75 -13.13 2.07 10.77
N VAL A 76 -12.99 3.39 10.77
CA VAL A 76 -13.97 4.25 10.09
C VAL A 76 -13.67 4.22 8.59
N VAL A 77 -14.65 3.77 7.79
CA VAL A 77 -14.58 3.75 6.34
C VAL A 77 -15.63 4.71 5.77
N SER A 78 -15.23 5.56 4.83
CA SER A 78 -16.15 6.48 4.15
C SER A 78 -15.93 6.43 2.65
N GLN A 79 -17.00 6.20 1.89
CA GLN A 79 -17.00 6.14 0.43
C GLN A 79 -17.41 7.51 -0.13
N ILE A 80 -16.44 8.26 -0.63
CA ILE A 80 -16.64 9.64 -1.11
C ILE A 80 -15.69 9.90 -2.28
N SER A 81 -16.25 10.25 -3.43
CA SER A 81 -15.50 10.59 -4.65
C SER A 81 -15.27 12.09 -4.85
N SER A 82 -16.07 12.98 -4.22
CA SER A 82 -15.87 14.43 -4.32
C SER A 82 -14.60 14.85 -3.57
N GLY A 83 -13.64 15.41 -4.31
CA GLY A 83 -12.35 15.82 -3.76
C GLY A 83 -12.48 16.88 -2.67
N GLU A 84 -13.36 17.90 -2.83
CA GLU A 84 -13.59 18.92 -1.81
C GLU A 84 -14.12 18.31 -0.52
N LYS A 85 -15.12 17.40 -0.60
CA LYS A 85 -15.68 16.73 0.58
C LYS A 85 -14.63 15.87 1.29
N VAL A 86 -13.78 15.15 0.55
CA VAL A 86 -12.67 14.37 1.14
C VAL A 86 -11.74 15.28 1.93
N PHE A 87 -11.35 16.43 1.37
CA PHE A 87 -10.47 17.37 2.07
C PHE A 87 -11.11 18.08 3.25
N ASP A 88 -12.41 18.37 3.19
CA ASP A 88 -13.15 18.92 4.32
C ASP A 88 -13.24 17.92 5.48
N ILE A 89 -13.48 16.64 5.16
CA ILE A 89 -13.45 15.55 6.16
C ILE A 89 -12.07 15.41 6.78
N ILE A 90 -11.00 15.42 5.98
CA ILE A 90 -9.63 15.39 6.50
C ILE A 90 -9.39 16.56 7.44
N ASP A 91 -9.83 17.77 7.08
CA ASP A 91 -9.66 18.97 7.92
C ASP A 91 -10.32 18.81 9.29
N ILE A 92 -11.54 18.25 9.33
CA ILE A 92 -12.27 17.93 10.58
C ILE A 92 -11.55 16.83 11.37
N LEU A 93 -11.13 15.74 10.69
CA LEU A 93 -10.45 14.63 11.33
C LEU A 93 -9.10 15.02 11.95
N LEU A 94 -8.42 16.00 11.37
CA LEU A 94 -7.18 16.54 11.92
C LEU A 94 -7.37 17.27 13.26
N GLU A 95 -8.59 17.66 13.62
CA GLU A 95 -8.92 18.25 14.91
C GLU A 95 -9.35 17.19 15.96
N SER A 96 -9.43 15.93 15.55
CA SER A 96 -9.78 14.79 16.40
C SER A 96 -8.54 13.94 16.74
N ASP A 97 -8.73 12.91 17.60
CA ASP A 97 -7.67 11.97 17.99
C ASP A 97 -7.50 10.85 16.96
N VAL A 98 -7.32 11.21 15.67
CA VAL A 98 -7.03 10.27 14.59
C VAL A 98 -5.54 10.28 14.28
N SER A 99 -4.94 9.10 14.27
CA SER A 99 -3.51 8.94 14.02
C SER A 99 -3.17 8.71 12.56
N ILE A 100 -4.05 8.02 11.82
CA ILE A 100 -3.85 7.71 10.39
C ILE A 100 -5.13 7.97 9.59
N ILE A 101 -4.99 8.70 8.51
CA ILE A 101 -6.03 8.91 7.50
C ILE A 101 -5.49 8.40 6.16
N VAL A 102 -6.12 7.37 5.59
CA VAL A 102 -5.81 6.87 4.25
C VAL A 102 -6.78 7.47 3.25
N VAL A 103 -6.28 7.91 2.10
CA VAL A 103 -7.07 8.33 0.93
C VAL A 103 -6.73 7.42 -0.24
N ASP A 104 -7.66 6.57 -0.64
CA ASP A 104 -7.49 5.60 -1.73
C ASP A 104 -8.56 5.80 -2.81
N SER A 105 -8.25 6.40 -3.94
CA SER A 105 -6.98 7.00 -4.34
C SER A 105 -7.15 8.46 -4.79
N VAL A 106 -6.05 9.21 -4.83
CA VAL A 106 -6.03 10.59 -5.37
C VAL A 106 -6.53 10.64 -6.81
N ALA A 107 -6.28 9.57 -7.60
CA ALA A 107 -6.69 9.50 -8.99
C ALA A 107 -8.22 9.55 -9.17
N SER A 108 -8.98 9.14 -8.15
CA SER A 108 -10.45 9.07 -8.16
C SER A 108 -11.12 10.27 -7.49
N LEU A 109 -10.33 11.22 -6.98
CA LEU A 109 -10.88 12.46 -6.44
C LEU A 109 -11.36 13.37 -7.57
N VAL A 110 -12.68 13.53 -7.69
CA VAL A 110 -13.31 14.36 -8.70
C VAL A 110 -13.62 15.72 -8.10
N PRO A 111 -13.14 16.85 -8.68
CA PRO A 111 -13.57 18.18 -8.28
C PRO A 111 -15.08 18.36 -8.39
N LYS A 112 -15.70 19.04 -7.43
CA LYS A 112 -17.16 19.25 -7.41
C LYS A 112 -17.67 19.84 -8.72
N TYR A 113 -16.97 20.81 -9.28
CA TYR A 113 -17.31 21.43 -10.54
C TYR A 113 -17.38 20.42 -11.70
N GLU A 114 -16.50 19.43 -11.70
CA GLU A 114 -16.47 18.35 -12.70
C GLU A 114 -17.63 17.36 -12.57
N ILE A 115 -18.18 17.24 -11.35
CA ILE A 115 -19.37 16.43 -11.07
C ILE A 115 -20.66 17.11 -11.54
N GLU A 116 -20.71 18.45 -11.46
CA GLU A 116 -21.90 19.26 -11.75
C GLU A 116 -22.01 19.69 -13.23
N GLU A 117 -20.91 19.65 -13.97
CA GLU A 117 -20.84 20.05 -15.37
C GLU A 117 -20.98 18.90 -16.36
N SER A 118 -21.33 19.23 -17.61
CA SER A 118 -21.40 18.23 -18.67
C SER A 118 -20.02 17.67 -19.05
N ILE A 119 -19.97 16.43 -19.49
CA ILE A 119 -18.75 15.71 -19.89
C ILE A 119 -17.97 16.42 -21.01
N GLU A 120 -18.67 17.27 -21.79
CA GLU A 120 -18.09 18.02 -22.92
C GLU A 120 -17.17 19.17 -22.51
N LYS A 121 -17.31 19.67 -21.25
CA LYS A 121 -16.48 20.79 -20.79
C LYS A 121 -15.10 20.32 -20.37
N GLN A 122 -14.09 20.97 -20.93
CA GLN A 122 -12.71 20.73 -20.55
C GLN A 122 -12.42 21.25 -19.14
N THR A 123 -12.16 20.35 -18.20
CA THR A 123 -11.88 20.65 -16.78
C THR A 123 -10.40 20.49 -16.44
N MET A 124 -9.52 20.73 -17.44
CA MET A 124 -8.09 20.57 -17.26
C MET A 124 -7.55 21.34 -16.07
N ALA A 125 -6.72 20.66 -15.27
CA ALA A 125 -6.04 21.19 -14.09
C ALA A 125 -6.89 21.48 -12.85
N LEU A 126 -8.21 21.23 -12.82
CA LEU A 126 -9.03 21.44 -11.63
C LEU A 126 -8.58 20.57 -10.46
N GLN A 127 -8.32 19.27 -10.70
CA GLN A 127 -7.81 18.36 -9.68
C GLN A 127 -6.45 18.83 -9.13
N ALA A 128 -5.55 19.33 -9.98
CA ALA A 128 -4.25 19.82 -9.54
C ALA A 128 -4.37 21.11 -8.69
N ARG A 129 -5.31 22.00 -9.02
CA ARG A 129 -5.62 23.19 -8.23
C ARG A 129 -6.23 22.84 -6.87
N LEU A 130 -7.17 21.90 -6.86
CA LEU A 130 -7.78 21.37 -5.64
C LEU A 130 -6.72 20.79 -4.71
N MET A 131 -5.88 19.88 -5.22
CA MET A 131 -4.77 19.30 -4.47
C MET A 131 -3.81 20.34 -3.90
N SER A 132 -3.43 21.34 -4.71
CA SER A 132 -2.51 22.40 -4.27
C SER A 132 -3.10 23.24 -3.13
N LYS A 133 -4.39 23.62 -3.24
CA LYS A 133 -5.10 24.39 -2.22
C LYS A 133 -5.27 23.59 -0.92
N ALA A 134 -5.72 22.34 -1.03
CA ALA A 134 -5.95 21.45 0.11
C ALA A 134 -4.66 21.15 0.87
N LEU A 135 -3.61 20.70 0.17
CA LEU A 135 -2.35 20.32 0.82
C LEU A 135 -1.68 21.50 1.52
N ARG A 136 -1.80 22.72 0.98
CA ARG A 136 -1.31 23.94 1.65
C ARG A 136 -1.96 24.16 3.00
N LYS A 137 -3.29 23.89 3.10
CA LYS A 137 -4.06 24.05 4.33
C LYS A 137 -3.77 22.92 5.33
N LEU A 138 -3.72 21.66 4.84
CA LEU A 138 -3.72 20.48 5.71
C LEU A 138 -2.35 20.11 6.26
N THR A 139 -1.25 20.39 5.52
CA THR A 139 0.10 19.93 5.91
C THR A 139 0.52 20.45 7.30
N GLY A 140 0.27 21.72 7.58
CA GLY A 140 0.59 22.31 8.90
C GLY A 140 -0.25 21.72 10.04
N LYS A 141 -1.55 21.50 9.81
CA LYS A 141 -2.45 20.87 10.79
C LYS A 141 -2.05 19.42 11.06
N ALA A 142 -1.77 18.64 10.01
CA ALA A 142 -1.34 17.26 10.14
C ALA A 142 -0.05 17.12 10.96
N ALA A 143 0.93 18.00 10.72
CA ALA A 143 2.17 18.02 11.48
C ALA A 143 1.95 18.38 12.97
N LYS A 144 1.12 19.40 13.24
CA LYS A 144 0.79 19.82 14.61
C LYS A 144 0.10 18.71 15.41
N ASN A 145 -0.83 18.00 14.78
CA ASN A 145 -1.64 16.97 15.43
C ASN A 145 -0.98 15.57 15.34
N LYS A 146 0.22 15.46 14.74
CA LYS A 146 0.95 14.20 14.55
C LYS A 146 0.14 13.12 13.83
N THR A 147 -0.74 13.53 12.91
CA THR A 147 -1.56 12.64 12.09
C THR A 147 -0.84 12.33 10.78
N LEU A 148 -0.72 11.06 10.46
CA LEU A 148 -0.25 10.59 9.16
C LEU A 148 -1.40 10.65 8.15
N ILE A 149 -1.26 11.43 7.09
CA ILE A 149 -2.15 11.34 5.93
C ILE A 149 -1.44 10.49 4.87
N PHE A 150 -2.01 9.34 4.55
CA PHE A 150 -1.49 8.38 3.59
C PHE A 150 -2.27 8.49 2.28
N PHE A 151 -1.66 9.07 1.26
CA PHE A 151 -2.27 9.18 -0.07
C PHE A 151 -1.83 8.02 -0.95
N VAL A 152 -2.78 7.21 -1.42
CA VAL A 152 -2.57 6.28 -2.52
C VAL A 152 -2.72 7.04 -3.84
N ASN A 153 -1.77 6.87 -4.77
CA ASN A 153 -1.83 7.52 -6.07
C ASN A 153 -1.47 6.55 -7.20
N GLN A 154 -1.89 6.88 -8.41
CA GLN A 154 -1.62 6.09 -9.60
C GLN A 154 -0.63 6.84 -10.50
N ILE A 155 0.24 6.08 -11.16
CA ILE A 155 1.13 6.57 -12.20
C ILE A 155 0.37 6.47 -13.53
N ARG A 156 0.43 7.52 -14.32
CA ARG A 156 -0.09 7.59 -15.70
C ARG A 156 1.03 7.96 -16.64
N GLU A 157 0.96 7.53 -17.88
CA GLU A 157 1.90 7.92 -18.91
C GLU A 157 1.41 9.20 -19.61
N LYS A 158 2.31 10.15 -19.79
CA LYS A 158 2.07 11.34 -20.60
C LYS A 158 2.45 11.06 -22.04
N ILE A 159 1.45 10.98 -22.91
CA ILE A 159 1.66 10.78 -24.35
C ILE A 159 2.48 11.95 -24.94
N GLY A 160 3.49 11.65 -25.75
CA GLY A 160 4.30 12.65 -26.45
C GLY A 160 5.37 13.34 -25.58
N SER A 161 5.72 12.81 -24.41
CA SER A 161 6.78 13.37 -23.56
C SER A 161 8.14 12.80 -23.92
N TYR A 162 9.14 13.68 -24.18
CA TYR A 162 10.55 13.29 -24.23
C TYR A 162 11.08 13.09 -22.79
N GLY A 163 11.71 11.96 -22.49
CA GLY A 163 12.24 11.62 -21.18
C GLY A 163 11.35 10.67 -20.38
N ASN A 164 11.24 10.84 -19.05
CA ASN A 164 10.37 9.99 -18.24
C ASN A 164 8.90 10.39 -18.43
N PRO A 165 8.07 9.57 -19.10
CA PRO A 165 6.67 9.87 -19.37
C PRO A 165 5.76 9.72 -18.15
N GLU A 166 6.25 9.15 -17.04
CA GLU A 166 5.44 8.83 -15.88
C GLU A 166 5.04 10.09 -15.09
N ILE A 167 3.75 10.32 -14.95
CA ILE A 167 3.16 11.39 -14.13
C ILE A 167 2.20 10.82 -13.11
N THR A 168 2.02 11.53 -12.00
CA THR A 168 1.03 11.17 -10.98
C THR A 168 -0.23 12.01 -11.11
N SER A 169 -1.40 11.43 -10.81
CA SER A 169 -2.67 12.17 -10.75
C SER A 169 -2.62 13.27 -9.69
N GLY A 170 -3.42 14.34 -9.86
CA GLY A 170 -3.46 15.46 -8.92
C GLY A 170 -2.31 16.47 -9.05
N GLY A 171 -1.50 16.38 -10.12
CA GLY A 171 -0.43 17.34 -10.43
C GLY A 171 0.80 17.19 -9.53
N ARG A 172 1.64 18.23 -9.48
CA ARG A 172 2.93 18.22 -8.76
C ARG A 172 2.82 18.49 -7.26
N ALA A 173 1.69 19.03 -6.79
CA ALA A 173 1.54 19.51 -5.41
C ALA A 173 1.81 18.41 -4.39
N LEU A 174 1.20 17.23 -4.55
CA LEU A 174 1.40 16.11 -3.63
C LEU A 174 2.88 15.72 -3.52
N GLY A 175 3.60 15.71 -4.64
CA GLY A 175 5.03 15.44 -4.67
C GLY A 175 5.87 16.44 -3.87
N PHE A 176 5.49 17.72 -3.85
CA PHE A 176 6.19 18.75 -3.07
C PHE A 176 5.88 18.67 -1.58
N TYR A 177 4.60 18.52 -1.22
CA TYR A 177 4.16 18.53 0.18
C TYR A 177 4.51 17.22 0.91
N ALA A 178 4.51 16.08 0.25
CA ALA A 178 4.81 14.79 0.85
C ALA A 178 6.17 14.77 1.57
N SER A 179 6.19 14.26 2.79
CA SER A 179 7.42 14.02 3.57
C SER A 179 8.09 12.72 3.16
N LEU A 180 7.32 11.74 2.73
CA LEU A 180 7.77 10.46 2.22
C LEU A 180 7.03 10.14 0.92
N ARG A 181 7.76 9.67 -0.11
CA ARG A 181 7.18 9.13 -1.35
C ARG A 181 7.76 7.75 -1.58
N VAL A 182 6.87 6.79 -1.71
CA VAL A 182 7.21 5.39 -1.98
C VAL A 182 6.57 5.01 -3.30
N GLU A 183 7.39 4.63 -4.24
CA GLU A 183 6.96 4.00 -5.48
C GLU A 183 6.75 2.52 -5.22
N VAL A 184 5.63 1.96 -5.66
CA VAL A 184 5.27 0.56 -5.46
C VAL A 184 5.00 -0.07 -6.81
N ARG A 185 5.71 -1.14 -7.11
CA ARG A 185 5.56 -1.90 -8.36
C ARG A 185 5.39 -3.38 -8.07
N ARG A 186 4.65 -4.06 -8.91
CA ARG A 186 4.62 -5.52 -8.90
C ARG A 186 5.97 -6.05 -9.38
N GLY A 187 6.54 -6.99 -8.64
CA GLY A 187 7.70 -7.76 -9.04
C GLY A 187 7.30 -9.08 -9.71
N GLU A 188 8.06 -10.12 -9.42
CA GLU A 188 7.83 -11.46 -9.96
C GLU A 188 6.63 -12.15 -9.30
N PHE A 189 6.00 -13.06 -10.03
CA PHE A 189 4.99 -13.93 -9.46
C PHE A 189 5.66 -15.07 -8.69
N LEU A 190 5.12 -15.37 -7.53
CA LEU A 190 5.46 -16.59 -6.80
C LEU A 190 4.65 -17.73 -7.38
N THR A 191 5.33 -18.78 -7.80
CA THR A 191 4.69 -19.93 -8.46
C THR A 191 4.99 -21.23 -7.73
N LYS A 192 3.98 -22.10 -7.58
CA LYS A 192 4.10 -23.45 -7.07
C LYS A 192 3.32 -24.37 -8.00
N SER A 193 3.98 -25.42 -8.52
CA SER A 193 3.35 -26.36 -9.47
C SER A 193 2.65 -25.66 -10.64
N LYS A 194 3.32 -24.70 -11.27
CA LYS A 194 2.81 -23.85 -12.38
C LYS A 194 1.62 -22.94 -12.04
N LYS A 195 1.15 -22.91 -10.78
CA LYS A 195 0.09 -22.00 -10.32
C LYS A 195 0.70 -20.78 -9.66
N LYS A 196 0.16 -19.59 -9.94
CA LYS A 196 0.52 -18.35 -9.25
C LYS A 196 -0.07 -18.39 -7.84
N ILE A 197 0.78 -18.38 -6.83
CA ILE A 197 0.38 -18.42 -5.42
C ILE A 197 0.56 -17.08 -4.71
N GLY A 198 1.24 -16.14 -5.34
CA GLY A 198 1.50 -14.82 -4.79
C GLY A 198 2.32 -13.97 -5.73
N GLN A 199 2.82 -12.87 -5.21
CA GLN A 199 3.68 -11.96 -5.94
C GLN A 199 4.68 -11.26 -5.03
N GLN A 200 5.79 -10.88 -5.60
CA GLN A 200 6.71 -9.93 -5.00
C GLN A 200 6.16 -8.52 -5.19
N VAL A 201 6.11 -7.73 -4.14
CA VAL A 201 5.79 -6.30 -4.17
C VAL A 201 7.09 -5.53 -3.96
N LYS A 202 7.58 -4.87 -4.99
CA LYS A 202 8.79 -4.03 -4.96
C LYS A 202 8.41 -2.62 -4.54
N PHE A 203 9.24 -2.00 -3.71
CA PHE A 203 9.08 -0.60 -3.33
C PHE A 203 10.39 0.16 -3.43
N LYS A 204 10.29 1.46 -3.71
CA LYS A 204 11.43 2.38 -3.75
C LYS A 204 11.03 3.70 -3.10
N VAL A 205 11.84 4.17 -2.16
CA VAL A 205 11.67 5.48 -1.54
C VAL A 205 12.25 6.53 -2.47
N THR A 206 11.39 7.24 -3.19
CA THR A 206 11.80 8.26 -4.18
C THR A 206 12.01 9.64 -3.58
N LYS A 207 11.45 9.89 -2.38
CA LYS A 207 11.64 11.10 -1.58
C LYS A 207 11.50 10.77 -0.11
N SER A 208 12.34 11.34 0.73
CA SER A 208 12.18 11.31 2.18
C SER A 208 12.73 12.58 2.83
N LYS A 209 12.00 13.10 3.84
CA LYS A 209 12.44 14.14 4.77
C LYS A 209 12.78 13.58 6.15
N VAL A 210 12.53 12.29 6.38
CA VAL A 210 12.61 11.64 7.71
C VAL A 210 13.65 10.52 7.77
N CYS A 211 14.09 10.02 6.62
CA CYS A 211 15.12 8.98 6.52
C CYS A 211 15.91 9.15 5.22
N GLN A 212 16.95 8.35 5.02
CA GLN A 212 17.72 8.33 3.78
C GLN A 212 16.80 7.97 2.59
N PRO A 213 16.72 8.81 1.55
CA PRO A 213 15.96 8.50 0.32
C PRO A 213 16.69 7.43 -0.52
N TYR A 214 16.02 6.99 -1.58
CA TYR A 214 16.53 6.04 -2.59
C TYR A 214 16.80 4.63 -2.05
N ARG A 215 16.24 4.29 -0.88
CA ARG A 215 16.17 2.90 -0.44
C ARG A 215 15.11 2.17 -1.23
N ASP A 216 15.40 0.95 -1.58
CA ASP A 216 14.47 0.05 -2.23
C ASP A 216 14.47 -1.31 -1.53
N GLY A 217 13.46 -2.09 -1.83
CA GLY A 217 13.29 -3.42 -1.28
C GLY A 217 12.05 -4.08 -1.86
N TYR A 218 11.73 -5.21 -1.29
CA TYR A 218 10.52 -5.94 -1.64
C TYR A 218 9.99 -6.68 -0.42
N PHE A 219 8.73 -7.12 -0.52
CA PHE A 219 8.15 -8.13 0.35
C PHE A 219 7.33 -9.12 -0.48
N LEU A 220 7.09 -10.30 0.10
CA LEU A 220 6.34 -11.36 -0.54
C LEU A 220 4.89 -11.31 -0.05
N PHE A 221 3.96 -11.29 -1.00
CA PHE A 221 2.53 -11.33 -0.72
C PHE A 221 1.93 -12.58 -1.35
N TYR A 222 1.32 -13.43 -0.52
CA TYR A 222 0.64 -14.65 -0.94
C TYR A 222 -0.86 -14.40 -1.10
N TYR A 223 -1.44 -14.93 -2.16
CA TYR A 223 -2.87 -14.77 -2.42
C TYR A 223 -3.72 -15.53 -1.40
N PRO A 224 -4.86 -14.98 -0.95
CA PRO A 224 -5.70 -15.61 0.07
C PRO A 224 -6.20 -17.02 -0.26
N ASN A 225 -6.25 -17.36 -1.54
CA ASN A 225 -6.68 -18.67 -2.04
C ASN A 225 -5.50 -19.60 -2.35
N ALA A 226 -4.28 -19.15 -2.14
CA ALA A 226 -3.10 -20.00 -2.27
C ALA A 226 -3.08 -21.01 -1.11
N GLN A 227 -2.98 -22.30 -1.45
CA GLN A 227 -2.84 -23.36 -0.46
C GLN A 227 -1.42 -23.31 0.14
N ASN A 228 -1.19 -22.33 1.01
CA ASN A 228 0.04 -22.23 1.77
C ASN A 228 -0.32 -21.80 3.20
N PRO A 229 -0.88 -22.74 4.01
CA PRO A 229 -1.40 -22.44 5.35
C PRO A 229 -0.30 -21.95 6.30
N ASP A 230 0.96 -22.28 6.02
CA ASP A 230 2.08 -22.03 6.94
C ASP A 230 2.61 -20.60 6.87
N LEU A 231 2.38 -19.85 5.78
CA LEU A 231 2.98 -18.53 5.55
C LEU A 231 2.00 -17.36 5.71
N GLY A 232 0.69 -17.61 5.82
CA GLY A 232 -0.32 -16.55 5.82
C GLY A 232 -0.28 -15.72 4.51
N LEU A 233 -0.63 -14.43 4.61
CA LEU A 233 -0.60 -13.51 3.46
C LEU A 233 0.75 -12.84 3.23
N PHE A 234 1.62 -12.85 4.24
CA PHE A 234 2.97 -12.27 4.19
C PHE A 234 3.98 -13.23 4.76
N ASP A 235 5.15 -13.30 4.15
CA ASP A 235 6.27 -14.02 4.72
C ASP A 235 7.01 -13.13 5.73
N THR A 236 6.51 -13.13 6.97
CA THR A 236 7.08 -12.30 8.04
C THR A 236 8.51 -12.73 8.41
N ALA A 237 8.87 -14.00 8.21
CA ALA A 237 10.22 -14.49 8.45
C ALA A 237 11.21 -13.93 7.40
N ASP A 238 10.83 -13.94 6.12
CA ASP A 238 11.63 -13.33 5.04
C ASP A 238 11.81 -11.83 5.27
N GLU A 239 10.75 -11.12 5.65
CA GLU A 239 10.81 -9.69 5.96
C GLU A 239 11.73 -9.39 7.14
N LEU A 240 11.63 -10.16 8.22
CA LEU A 240 12.45 -9.98 9.42
C LEU A 240 13.93 -10.21 9.12
N VAL A 241 14.25 -11.28 8.39
CA VAL A 241 15.63 -11.56 7.95
C VAL A 241 16.16 -10.45 7.08
N SER A 242 15.37 -9.95 6.12
CA SER A 242 15.75 -8.84 5.24
C SER A 242 16.02 -7.55 6.03
N MET A 243 15.15 -7.22 6.98
CA MET A 243 15.31 -6.05 7.84
C MET A 243 16.59 -6.15 8.68
N LEU A 244 16.83 -7.28 9.32
CA LEU A 244 18.00 -7.49 10.18
C LEU A 244 19.33 -7.52 9.40
N LEU A 245 19.31 -7.97 8.14
CA LEU A 245 20.46 -7.87 7.23
C LEU A 245 20.77 -6.41 6.90
N ILE A 246 19.75 -5.60 6.57
CA ILE A 246 19.92 -4.17 6.27
C ILE A 246 20.44 -3.41 7.49
N GLN A 247 20.00 -3.78 8.69
CA GLN A 247 20.45 -3.20 9.95
C GLN A 247 21.84 -3.68 10.39
N GLY A 248 22.44 -4.64 9.68
CA GLY A 248 23.72 -5.23 10.04
C GLY A 248 23.69 -6.10 11.30
N LYS A 249 22.49 -6.52 11.74
CA LYS A 249 22.30 -7.41 12.91
C LYS A 249 22.57 -8.86 12.58
N ILE A 250 22.33 -9.26 11.33
CA ILE A 250 22.76 -10.55 10.80
C ILE A 250 24.09 -10.35 10.09
N LYS A 251 25.09 -11.14 10.46
CA LYS A 251 26.39 -11.23 9.77
C LYS A 251 26.37 -12.37 8.78
N ARG A 252 26.65 -12.08 7.51
CA ARG A 252 26.75 -13.10 6.47
C ARG A 252 28.23 -13.51 6.26
N ARG A 253 28.53 -14.79 6.39
CA ARG A 253 29.83 -15.39 6.11
C ARG A 253 29.69 -16.49 5.05
N GLY A 254 29.88 -16.13 3.79
CA GLY A 254 29.61 -17.04 2.67
C GLY A 254 28.15 -17.48 2.66
N SER A 255 27.92 -18.78 2.84
CA SER A 255 26.57 -19.38 2.92
C SER A 255 25.93 -19.30 4.31
N TYR A 256 26.62 -18.81 5.32
CA TYR A 256 26.15 -18.80 6.70
C TYR A 256 25.62 -17.45 7.12
N TYR A 257 24.55 -17.46 7.92
CA TYR A 257 23.88 -16.33 8.53
C TYR A 257 24.02 -16.43 10.04
N ASP A 258 24.79 -15.51 10.64
CA ASP A 258 25.10 -15.51 12.07
C ASP A 258 24.27 -14.45 12.79
N ILE A 259 23.53 -14.85 13.82
CA ILE A 259 22.72 -13.96 14.66
C ILE A 259 22.51 -14.57 16.05
N LEU A 260 22.60 -13.73 17.09
CA LEU A 260 22.41 -14.12 18.51
C LEU A 260 23.26 -15.34 18.91
N GLY A 261 24.48 -15.45 18.39
CA GLY A 261 25.40 -16.57 18.69
C GLY A 261 25.07 -17.90 18.00
N LYS A 262 24.04 -17.93 17.13
CA LYS A 262 23.70 -19.06 16.28
C LYS A 262 24.16 -18.83 14.84
N SER A 263 24.47 -19.91 14.13
CA SER A 263 24.87 -19.90 12.72
C SER A 263 23.95 -20.81 11.93
N PHE A 264 23.38 -20.31 10.84
CA PHE A 264 22.41 -21.02 9.98
C PHE A 264 23.00 -21.16 8.59
N ARG A 265 22.91 -22.36 8.00
CA ARG A 265 23.40 -22.62 6.64
C ARG A 265 22.34 -22.26 5.62
N GLY A 266 22.45 -21.06 5.08
CA GLY A 266 21.47 -20.51 4.12
C GLY A 266 20.38 -19.70 4.80
N ARG A 267 19.72 -18.88 3.99
CA ARG A 267 18.62 -18.02 4.43
C ARG A 267 17.40 -18.84 4.82
N GLU A 268 17.12 -19.91 4.11
CA GLU A 268 15.94 -20.77 4.29
C GLU A 268 15.93 -21.46 5.67
N GLU A 269 17.09 -21.92 6.15
CA GLU A 269 17.22 -22.52 7.48
C GLU A 269 16.93 -21.51 8.59
N LEU A 270 17.45 -20.28 8.45
CA LEU A 270 17.16 -19.20 9.40
C LEU A 270 15.66 -18.84 9.40
N GLU A 271 15.06 -18.70 8.23
CA GLU A 271 13.62 -18.42 8.11
C GLU A 271 12.77 -19.54 8.71
N GLN A 272 13.17 -20.79 8.50
CA GLN A 272 12.48 -21.95 9.10
C GLN A 272 12.57 -21.95 10.63
N GLU A 273 13.72 -21.64 11.20
CA GLU A 273 13.87 -21.47 12.66
C GLU A 273 12.96 -20.33 13.17
N ILE A 274 12.85 -19.22 12.45
CA ILE A 274 11.96 -18.12 12.82
C ILE A 274 10.51 -18.58 12.83
N ARG A 275 10.06 -19.31 11.80
CA ARG A 275 8.67 -19.79 11.68
C ARG A 275 8.30 -20.83 12.74
N THR A 276 9.25 -21.67 13.14
CA THR A 276 8.99 -22.78 14.06
C THR A 276 9.28 -22.46 15.54
N ASN A 277 9.99 -21.36 15.82
CA ASN A 277 10.42 -20.99 17.15
C ASN A 277 9.96 -19.57 17.53
N PRO A 278 8.73 -19.38 18.09
CA PRO A 278 8.20 -18.08 18.45
C PRO A 278 9.04 -17.29 19.48
N LYS A 279 9.78 -18.01 20.35
CA LYS A 279 10.69 -17.37 21.29
C LYS A 279 11.90 -16.74 20.59
N PHE A 280 12.38 -17.39 19.53
CA PHE A 280 13.47 -16.88 18.72
C PHE A 280 13.00 -15.68 17.88
N GLU A 281 11.84 -15.77 17.22
CA GLU A 281 11.20 -14.66 16.52
C GLU A 281 11.05 -13.42 17.43
N THR A 282 10.50 -13.60 18.64
CA THR A 282 10.33 -12.52 19.60
C THR A 282 11.64 -11.85 19.99
N LYS A 283 12.74 -12.63 20.12
CA LYS A 283 14.06 -12.06 20.40
C LYS A 283 14.59 -11.25 19.22
N LEU A 284 14.38 -11.73 18.00
CA LEU A 284 14.82 -11.03 16.79
C LEU A 284 14.04 -9.73 16.55
N THR A 285 12.74 -9.72 16.82
CA THR A 285 11.89 -8.53 16.67
C THR A 285 12.26 -7.40 17.63
N LYS A 286 12.97 -7.70 18.71
CA LYS A 286 13.43 -6.72 19.71
C LYS A 286 14.83 -6.13 19.41
N LEU A 287 15.53 -6.61 18.39
CA LEU A 287 16.83 -6.12 17.95
C LEU A 287 16.72 -4.85 17.10
#